data_ef65a99ed37e2a0ee6be125c35cb81bd
#
_entry.id   ef65a99ed37e2a0ee6be125c35cb81bd
#
_cell.length_a   1.000
_cell.length_b   1.000
_cell.length_c   1.000
_cell.angle_alpha   90.00
_cell.angle_beta   90.00
_cell.angle_gamma   90.00
#
_symmetry.space_group_name_H-M   'P 1'
#
loop_
_entity.id
_entity.type
_entity.pdbx_description
1 polymer ?
#
loop_
_entity_poly.entity_id
_entity_poly.type
_entity_poly.pdbx_seq_one_letter_code
_entity_poly.pdbx_strand_id
1 'polypeptide(L)'
;MSPSATSRSTSHIEIDGCVPIRFRSYQGTIGAKYIRIGDFQTSLLELVLGSNEAVIRGLTLSLFEVVHEPEALGGVAMASGLPLVKLPADAKFKGSPYAPRLDIGATLSVGLGKDFAEVLISEAEHVDTLLCHGRIGFMLNAGLLTGIRVPDLTPVEVDTLAILVAEAKTRNTKTQQDAA
;
A
#
# COMPACT_ATOMS: atom_id res chain seq x y z
N MET A 1 6.15 12.39 -39.62
CA MET A 1 5.58 12.54 -38.26
C MET A 1 6.32 11.56 -37.37
N SER A 2 7.21 12.04 -36.51
CA SER A 2 7.94 11.19 -35.55
C SER A 2 7.03 10.82 -34.37
N PRO A 3 7.05 9.57 -33.89
CA PRO A 3 6.27 9.19 -32.72
C PRO A 3 6.81 9.92 -31.50
N SER A 4 5.93 10.64 -30.83
CA SER A 4 6.18 11.29 -29.55
C SER A 4 6.64 10.23 -28.55
N ALA A 5 7.82 10.41 -27.96
CA ALA A 5 8.34 9.56 -26.92
C ALA A 5 7.38 9.61 -25.73
N THR A 6 6.65 8.52 -25.52
CA THR A 6 5.85 8.30 -24.31
C THR A 6 6.82 8.33 -23.14
N SER A 7 6.77 9.39 -22.33
CA SER A 7 7.51 9.51 -21.08
C SER A 7 7.24 8.25 -20.25
N ARG A 8 8.23 7.35 -20.15
CA ARG A 8 8.18 6.21 -19.23
C ARG A 8 8.12 6.80 -17.82
N SER A 9 6.97 6.76 -17.21
CA SER A 9 6.81 7.06 -15.80
C SER A 9 7.68 6.07 -15.02
N THR A 10 8.82 6.55 -14.53
CA THR A 10 9.70 5.77 -13.67
C THR A 10 9.05 5.71 -12.28
N SER A 11 8.60 4.55 -11.88
CA SER A 11 8.18 4.29 -10.50
C SER A 11 9.35 3.69 -9.72
N HIS A 12 9.41 4.02 -8.43
CA HIS A 12 10.43 3.51 -7.52
C HIS A 12 9.76 2.83 -6.33
N ILE A 13 10.24 1.64 -5.99
CA ILE A 13 9.90 0.94 -4.74
C ILE A 13 11.17 0.87 -3.89
N GLU A 14 11.01 1.17 -2.62
CA GLU A 14 12.04 1.09 -1.60
C GLU A 14 11.50 0.22 -0.46
N ILE A 15 12.30 -0.73 -0.02
CA ILE A 15 12.03 -1.63 1.11
C ILE A 15 13.24 -1.54 2.03
N ASP A 16 13.03 -1.08 3.25
CA ASP A 16 14.09 -0.97 4.25
C ASP A 16 13.60 -1.32 5.66
N GLY A 17 14.53 -1.44 6.61
CA GLY A 17 14.22 -1.79 7.99
C GLY A 17 13.48 -0.72 8.80
N CYS A 18 13.42 0.52 8.31
CA CYS A 18 12.70 1.63 8.96
C CYS A 18 11.33 1.89 8.33
N VAL A 19 11.24 1.70 7.00
CA VAL A 19 10.01 1.87 6.23
C VAL A 19 9.79 0.62 5.41
N PRO A 20 8.93 -0.29 5.89
CA PRO A 20 8.74 -1.60 5.28
C PRO A 20 8.50 -1.57 3.78
N ILE A 21 7.61 -0.68 3.30
CA ILE A 21 7.35 -0.51 1.86
C ILE A 21 7.09 0.96 1.57
N ARG A 22 7.83 1.51 0.61
CA ARG A 22 7.58 2.84 0.06
C ARG A 22 7.53 2.76 -1.47
N PHE A 23 6.47 3.28 -2.05
CA PHE A 23 6.31 3.43 -3.49
C PHE A 23 6.15 4.91 -3.85
N ARG A 24 6.82 5.33 -4.93
CA ARG A 24 6.67 6.68 -5.50
C ARG A 24 6.57 6.60 -7.02
N SER A 25 5.55 7.18 -7.58
CA SER A 25 5.41 7.47 -9.00
C SER A 25 5.91 8.92 -9.22
N TYR A 26 6.96 9.07 -10.04
CA TYR A 26 7.61 10.37 -10.25
C TYR A 26 6.76 11.34 -11.07
N GLN A 27 5.86 12.03 -10.39
CA GLN A 27 5.33 13.32 -10.84
C GLN A 27 5.13 14.15 -9.58
N GLY A 28 5.59 15.41 -9.62
CA GLY A 28 5.69 16.25 -8.43
C GLY A 28 4.46 16.25 -7.53
N THR A 29 4.73 16.22 -6.24
CA THR A 29 3.72 16.11 -5.16
C THR A 29 3.33 17.47 -4.57
N ILE A 30 3.55 18.58 -5.27
CA ILE A 30 3.12 19.91 -4.79
C ILE A 30 1.61 19.91 -4.63
N GLY A 31 1.13 20.18 -3.41
CA GLY A 31 -0.30 20.18 -3.07
C GLY A 31 -0.90 18.78 -2.94
N ALA A 32 -0.10 17.75 -2.70
CA ALA A 32 -0.57 16.39 -2.48
C ALA A 32 -1.56 16.31 -1.32
N LYS A 33 -2.53 15.42 -1.45
CA LYS A 33 -3.44 15.02 -0.36
C LYS A 33 -3.03 13.64 0.13
N TYR A 34 -3.26 13.39 1.41
CA TYR A 34 -2.88 12.14 2.05
C TYR A 34 -4.12 11.40 2.55
N ILE A 35 -4.19 10.10 2.28
CA ILE A 35 -5.14 9.19 2.93
C ILE A 35 -4.31 8.29 3.83
N ARG A 36 -4.61 8.29 5.13
CA ARG A 36 -3.96 7.42 6.09
C ARG A 36 -4.95 6.34 6.51
N ILE A 37 -4.52 5.10 6.43
CA ILE A 37 -5.33 3.90 6.68
C ILE A 37 -4.65 3.12 7.80
N GLY A 38 -5.40 2.65 8.78
CA GLY A 38 -4.88 1.89 9.90
C GLY A 38 -5.55 2.24 11.22
N ASP A 39 -5.02 1.75 12.31
CA ASP A 39 -5.40 2.13 13.68
C ASP A 39 -4.56 3.31 14.21
N PHE A 40 -3.54 3.72 13.47
CA PHE A 40 -2.61 4.83 13.74
C PHE A 40 -1.70 4.66 14.97
N GLN A 41 -1.73 3.50 15.61
CA GLN A 41 -0.89 3.14 16.75
C GLN A 41 0.06 2.00 16.39
N THR A 42 -0.48 0.94 15.83
CA THR A 42 0.23 -0.29 15.50
C THR A 42 0.26 -0.58 14.00
N SER A 43 -0.58 0.13 13.24
CA SER A 43 -0.66 -0.02 11.79
C SER A 43 -0.92 1.31 11.08
N LEU A 44 -0.14 1.57 10.02
CA LEU A 44 -0.26 2.78 9.23
C LEU A 44 0.20 2.57 7.79
N LEU A 45 -0.75 2.71 6.86
CA LEU A 45 -0.52 2.86 5.43
C LEU A 45 -0.93 4.27 5.02
N GLU A 46 -0.01 5.03 4.44
CA GLU A 46 -0.28 6.35 3.90
C GLU A 46 -0.29 6.28 2.36
N LEU A 47 -1.36 6.77 1.74
CA LEU A 47 -1.48 6.95 0.30
C LEU A 47 -1.33 8.42 -0.05
N VAL A 48 -0.53 8.72 -1.06
CA VAL A 48 -0.31 10.07 -1.57
C VAL A 48 -1.11 10.24 -2.85
N LEU A 49 -2.04 11.19 -2.86
CA LEU A 49 -2.84 11.53 -4.04
C LEU A 49 -2.24 12.73 -4.77
N GLY A 50 -2.32 12.71 -6.09
CA GLY A 50 -1.99 13.88 -6.90
C GLY A 50 -2.90 15.07 -6.58
N SER A 51 -2.39 16.29 -6.68
CA SER A 51 -3.08 17.52 -6.28
C SER A 51 -4.40 17.77 -7.03
N ASN A 52 -4.43 17.52 -8.31
CA ASN A 52 -5.57 17.81 -9.19
C ASN A 52 -6.33 16.56 -9.65
N GLU A 53 -5.72 15.41 -9.49
CA GLU A 53 -6.28 14.12 -9.87
C GLU A 53 -6.28 13.24 -8.63
N ALA A 54 -7.36 12.66 -8.26
CA ALA A 54 -7.42 11.73 -7.13
C ALA A 54 -6.70 10.40 -7.44
N VAL A 55 -5.57 10.45 -8.14
CA VAL A 55 -4.74 9.31 -8.54
C VAL A 55 -3.72 9.04 -7.44
N ILE A 56 -3.55 7.79 -7.05
CA ILE A 56 -2.50 7.38 -6.10
C ILE A 56 -1.15 7.56 -6.78
N ARG A 57 -0.33 8.46 -6.25
CA ARG A 57 1.02 8.78 -6.75
C ARG A 57 2.13 8.20 -5.88
N GLY A 58 1.79 7.78 -4.68
CA GLY A 58 2.72 7.16 -3.77
C GLY A 58 2.01 6.45 -2.64
N LEU A 59 2.73 5.61 -1.94
CA LEU A 59 2.30 5.01 -0.69
C LEU A 59 3.50 4.75 0.22
N THR A 60 3.22 4.68 1.50
CA THR A 60 4.19 4.32 2.54
C THR A 60 3.50 3.43 3.56
N LEU A 61 3.95 2.20 3.70
CA LEU A 61 3.62 1.36 4.85
C LEU A 61 4.66 1.65 5.93
N SER A 62 4.26 2.23 7.04
CA SER A 62 5.16 2.63 8.11
C SER A 62 5.13 1.66 9.29
N LEU A 63 3.96 1.11 9.60
CA LEU A 63 3.74 0.23 10.75
C LEU A 63 2.79 -0.91 10.38
N PHE A 64 3.02 -2.08 10.95
CA PHE A 64 2.08 -3.19 10.95
C PHE A 64 2.39 -4.14 12.12
N GLU A 65 1.36 -4.77 12.66
CA GLU A 65 1.50 -5.81 13.70
C GLU A 65 0.81 -7.12 13.31
N VAL A 66 -0.26 -7.04 12.50
CA VAL A 66 -0.96 -8.23 12.05
C VAL A 66 -0.25 -8.84 10.85
N VAL A 67 -0.03 -10.15 10.92
CA VAL A 67 0.61 -10.92 9.86
C VAL A 67 -0.32 -12.04 9.42
N HIS A 68 -0.44 -12.26 8.12
CA HIS A 68 -1.21 -13.35 7.53
C HIS A 68 -0.36 -14.21 6.59
N GLU A 69 -0.82 -15.41 6.29
CA GLU A 69 -0.24 -16.23 5.23
C GLU A 69 -0.79 -15.77 3.89
N PRO A 70 0.08 -15.32 2.95
CA PRO A 70 -0.39 -14.77 1.69
C PRO A 70 -0.93 -15.87 0.76
N GLU A 71 -1.99 -15.55 0.06
CA GLU A 71 -2.64 -16.46 -0.87
C GLU A 71 -2.21 -16.22 -2.32
N ALA A 72 -2.29 -17.28 -3.12
CA ALA A 72 -2.10 -17.16 -4.57
C ALA A 72 -3.29 -16.42 -5.20
N LEU A 73 -3.01 -15.35 -5.94
CA LEU A 73 -4.02 -14.64 -6.72
C LEU A 73 -4.37 -15.43 -7.99
N GLY A 74 -5.24 -16.44 -7.86
CA GLY A 74 -5.72 -17.24 -8.98
C GLY A 74 -6.91 -16.58 -9.68
N GLY A 75 -6.87 -16.48 -11.03
CA GLY A 75 -8.01 -16.00 -11.82
C GLY A 75 -8.30 -14.49 -11.74
N VAL A 76 -7.37 -13.71 -11.18
CA VAL A 76 -7.51 -12.26 -11.03
C VAL A 76 -7.24 -11.56 -12.38
N ALA A 77 -8.12 -10.64 -12.78
CA ALA A 77 -7.91 -9.81 -13.95
C ALA A 77 -6.74 -8.84 -13.75
N MET A 78 -5.83 -8.76 -14.72
CA MET A 78 -4.69 -7.84 -14.65
C MET A 78 -4.91 -6.64 -15.58
N ALA A 79 -4.68 -5.44 -15.07
CA ALA A 79 -4.71 -4.21 -15.83
C ALA A 79 -3.48 -3.35 -15.50
N SER A 80 -3.16 -2.38 -16.36
CA SER A 80 -2.03 -1.48 -16.14
C SER A 80 -2.52 -0.07 -15.83
N GLY A 81 -1.93 0.57 -14.82
CA GLY A 81 -2.23 1.94 -14.45
C GLY A 81 -2.04 2.24 -12.97
N LEU A 82 -2.43 3.46 -12.60
CA LEU A 82 -2.53 3.89 -11.20
C LEU A 82 -4.00 4.04 -10.83
N PRO A 83 -4.42 3.64 -9.63
CA PRO A 83 -5.83 3.75 -9.25
C PRO A 83 -6.26 5.20 -9.09
N LEU A 84 -7.45 5.48 -9.58
CA LEU A 84 -8.17 6.72 -9.36
C LEU A 84 -9.08 6.55 -8.13
N VAL A 85 -8.83 7.33 -7.10
CA VAL A 85 -9.61 7.27 -5.85
C VAL A 85 -10.86 8.15 -5.98
N LYS A 86 -12.03 7.53 -5.86
CA LYS A 86 -13.28 8.26 -5.72
C LYS A 86 -13.55 8.49 -4.24
N LEU A 87 -13.35 9.72 -3.80
CA LEU A 87 -13.64 10.10 -2.43
C LEU A 87 -15.16 10.36 -2.24
N PRO A 88 -15.71 10.03 -1.05
CA PRO A 88 -17.06 10.47 -0.69
C PRO A 88 -17.20 12.00 -0.80
N ALA A 89 -18.38 12.48 -1.20
CA ALA A 89 -18.63 13.93 -1.37
C ALA A 89 -18.47 14.72 -0.07
N ASP A 90 -18.65 14.07 1.08
CA ASP A 90 -18.51 14.63 2.42
C ASP A 90 -17.13 14.37 3.05
N ALA A 91 -16.17 13.83 2.31
CA ALA A 91 -14.82 13.55 2.79
C ALA A 91 -14.15 14.85 3.28
N LYS A 92 -13.84 14.89 4.57
CA LYS A 92 -13.24 16.06 5.21
C LYS A 92 -11.76 15.82 5.47
N PHE A 93 -10.93 16.47 4.67
CA PHE A 93 -9.49 16.51 4.93
C PHE A 93 -9.21 17.43 6.12
N LYS A 94 -8.32 16.99 7.00
CA LYS A 94 -7.84 17.71 8.18
C LYS A 94 -6.37 18.09 8.04
N GLY A 95 -5.87 18.93 8.93
CA GLY A 95 -4.46 19.28 9.04
C GLY A 95 -4.09 20.54 8.26
N SER A 96 -2.81 20.67 7.93
CA SER A 96 -2.28 21.84 7.22
C SER A 96 -2.85 21.94 5.79
N PRO A 97 -3.11 23.16 5.27
CA PRO A 97 -3.46 23.33 3.86
C PRO A 97 -2.40 22.79 2.89
N TYR A 98 -1.15 22.68 3.33
CA TYR A 98 -0.04 22.16 2.54
C TYR A 98 0.09 20.63 2.59
N ALA A 99 -0.57 19.99 3.56
CA ALA A 99 -0.56 18.53 3.73
C ALA A 99 -1.92 18.06 4.30
N PRO A 100 -3.02 18.28 3.56
CA PRO A 100 -4.34 17.85 4.01
C PRO A 100 -4.43 16.32 4.03
N ARG A 101 -5.00 15.77 5.11
CA ARG A 101 -5.10 14.32 5.31
C ARG A 101 -6.51 13.87 5.65
N LEU A 102 -6.85 12.68 5.19
CA LEU A 102 -8.06 11.93 5.52
C LEU A 102 -7.64 10.66 6.26
N ASP A 103 -8.17 10.46 7.46
CA ASP A 103 -7.90 9.29 8.29
C ASP A 103 -9.04 8.28 8.13
N ILE A 104 -8.69 7.03 7.81
CA ILE A 104 -9.62 5.90 7.65
C ILE A 104 -9.17 4.80 8.61
N GLY A 105 -10.01 4.49 9.60
CA GLY A 105 -9.79 3.37 10.50
C GLY A 105 -9.96 2.04 9.76
N ALA A 106 -8.95 1.17 9.81
CA ALA A 106 -8.99 -0.16 9.24
C ALA A 106 -7.94 -1.06 9.90
N THR A 107 -8.12 -2.36 9.81
CA THR A 107 -7.08 -3.34 10.15
C THR A 107 -6.16 -3.50 8.95
N LEU A 108 -4.85 -3.42 9.17
CA LEU A 108 -3.84 -3.74 8.17
C LEU A 108 -3.14 -5.03 8.53
N SER A 109 -2.98 -5.92 7.57
CA SER A 109 -2.16 -7.11 7.73
C SER A 109 -1.14 -7.24 6.61
N VAL A 110 0.01 -7.84 6.90
CA VAL A 110 1.10 -8.05 5.96
C VAL A 110 1.36 -9.54 5.77
N GLY A 111 1.41 -9.96 4.53
CA GLY A 111 1.83 -11.29 4.12
C GLY A 111 3.15 -11.25 3.35
N LEU A 112 4.03 -12.20 3.62
CA LEU A 112 5.29 -12.37 2.90
C LEU A 112 5.31 -13.75 2.24
N GLY A 113 5.28 -13.75 0.90
CA GLY A 113 5.49 -14.95 0.09
C GLY A 113 6.96 -15.17 -0.25
N LYS A 114 7.22 -16.12 -1.16
CA LYS A 114 8.59 -16.48 -1.55
C LYS A 114 9.34 -15.31 -2.24
N ASP A 115 8.65 -14.57 -3.09
CA ASP A 115 9.19 -13.49 -3.93
C ASP A 115 8.23 -12.30 -4.05
N PHE A 116 7.28 -12.20 -3.14
CA PHE A 116 6.34 -11.08 -3.09
C PHE A 116 5.94 -10.75 -1.66
N ALA A 117 5.49 -9.53 -1.46
CA ALA A 117 4.80 -9.10 -0.24
C ALA A 117 3.43 -8.55 -0.58
N GLU A 118 2.49 -8.67 0.36
CA GLU A 118 1.18 -8.04 0.24
C GLU A 118 0.75 -7.37 1.54
N VAL A 119 -0.03 -6.32 1.39
CA VAL A 119 -0.68 -5.59 2.47
C VAL A 119 -2.17 -5.66 2.22
N LEU A 120 -2.93 -6.25 3.13
CA LEU A 120 -4.38 -6.26 3.07
C LEU A 120 -4.95 -5.12 3.92
N ILE A 121 -5.97 -4.47 3.40
CA ILE A 121 -6.76 -3.44 4.06
C ILE A 121 -8.08 -4.07 4.44
N SER A 122 -8.27 -4.31 5.74
CA SER A 122 -9.38 -5.10 6.26
C SER A 122 -9.35 -6.57 5.80
N GLU A 123 -10.28 -7.37 6.25
CA GLU A 123 -10.39 -8.77 5.82
C GLU A 123 -11.03 -8.84 4.42
N ALA A 124 -10.20 -8.61 3.39
CA ALA A 124 -10.65 -8.72 2.02
C ALA A 124 -10.76 -10.19 1.61
N GLU A 125 -11.97 -10.71 1.54
CA GLU A 125 -12.22 -12.11 1.18
C GLU A 125 -11.95 -12.43 -0.30
N HIS A 126 -11.86 -11.42 -1.18
CA HIS A 126 -11.72 -11.64 -2.61
C HIS A 126 -11.03 -10.47 -3.33
N VAL A 127 -10.20 -10.79 -4.31
CA VAL A 127 -9.59 -9.83 -5.25
C VAL A 127 -10.03 -10.20 -6.65
N ASP A 128 -10.67 -9.29 -7.36
CA ASP A 128 -11.11 -9.50 -8.75
C ASP A 128 -10.17 -8.88 -9.78
N THR A 129 -9.47 -7.82 -9.39
CA THR A 129 -8.58 -7.05 -10.28
C THR A 129 -7.28 -6.69 -9.59
N LEU A 130 -6.16 -6.88 -10.30
CA LEU A 130 -4.84 -6.37 -9.93
C LEU A 130 -4.44 -5.27 -10.91
N LEU A 131 -4.41 -4.02 -10.45
CA LEU A 131 -4.01 -2.87 -11.25
C LEU A 131 -2.52 -2.61 -11.04
N CYS A 132 -1.70 -2.92 -12.05
CA CYS A 132 -0.24 -2.92 -11.96
C CYS A 132 0.38 -1.61 -12.45
N HIS A 133 1.36 -1.09 -11.71
CA HIS A 133 2.20 0.02 -12.12
C HIS A 133 3.66 -0.19 -11.70
N GLY A 134 4.52 -0.56 -12.64
CA GLY A 134 5.88 -1.02 -12.33
C GLY A 134 5.84 -2.27 -11.45
N ARG A 135 6.57 -2.24 -10.32
CA ARG A 135 6.65 -3.33 -9.34
C ARG A 135 5.56 -3.26 -8.27
N ILE A 136 4.47 -2.54 -8.48
CA ILE A 136 3.36 -2.51 -7.52
C ILE A 136 2.06 -2.91 -8.19
N GLY A 137 1.28 -3.70 -7.49
CA GLY A 137 -0.09 -4.05 -7.84
C GLY A 137 -1.06 -3.56 -6.77
N PHE A 138 -2.09 -2.85 -7.19
CA PHE A 138 -3.20 -2.46 -6.34
C PHE A 138 -4.29 -3.50 -6.46
N MET A 139 -4.62 -4.14 -5.36
CA MET A 139 -5.62 -5.21 -5.27
C MET A 139 -6.99 -4.57 -5.12
N LEU A 140 -7.90 -4.88 -6.04
CA LEU A 140 -9.24 -4.32 -6.05
C LEU A 140 -10.28 -5.44 -5.97
N ASN A 141 -11.40 -5.13 -5.31
CA ASN A 141 -12.64 -5.91 -5.34
C ASN A 141 -13.80 -4.97 -5.66
N ALA A 142 -14.49 -5.21 -6.76
CA ALA A 142 -15.57 -4.34 -7.27
C ALA A 142 -15.14 -2.85 -7.34
N GLY A 143 -13.88 -2.59 -7.68
CA GLY A 143 -13.30 -1.25 -7.75
C GLY A 143 -12.91 -0.61 -6.41
N LEU A 144 -13.07 -1.31 -5.30
CA LEU A 144 -12.59 -0.87 -3.98
C LEU A 144 -11.16 -1.36 -3.76
N LEU A 145 -10.29 -0.50 -3.24
CA LEU A 145 -8.94 -0.87 -2.85
C LEU A 145 -8.98 -1.77 -1.60
N THR A 146 -8.56 -3.02 -1.76
CA THR A 146 -8.55 -4.03 -0.70
C THR A 146 -7.14 -4.38 -0.25
N GLY A 147 -6.14 -3.99 -1.02
CA GLY A 147 -4.76 -4.25 -0.66
C GLY A 147 -3.76 -3.80 -1.71
N ILE A 148 -2.52 -4.15 -1.46
CA ILE A 148 -1.37 -3.84 -2.29
C ILE A 148 -0.50 -5.07 -2.36
N ARG A 149 0.06 -5.37 -3.53
CA ARG A 149 1.03 -6.45 -3.74
C ARG A 149 2.30 -5.90 -4.39
N VAL A 150 3.43 -6.29 -3.88
CA VAL A 150 4.76 -6.00 -4.44
C VAL A 150 5.35 -7.33 -4.90
N PRO A 151 5.30 -7.65 -6.19
CA PRO A 151 5.92 -8.83 -6.76
C PRO A 151 7.43 -8.65 -6.98
N ASP A 152 8.09 -9.73 -7.39
CA ASP A 152 9.49 -9.77 -7.84
C ASP A 152 10.45 -9.17 -6.81
N LEU A 153 10.27 -9.53 -5.54
CA LEU A 153 11.19 -9.12 -4.48
C LEU A 153 12.56 -9.77 -4.69
N THR A 154 13.59 -8.97 -4.53
CA THR A 154 14.96 -9.47 -4.46
C THR A 154 15.18 -10.25 -3.15
N PRO A 155 16.17 -11.16 -3.06
CA PRO A 155 16.49 -11.87 -1.82
C PRO A 155 16.73 -10.92 -0.63
N VAL A 156 17.39 -9.78 -0.86
CA VAL A 156 17.65 -8.78 0.20
C VAL A 156 16.36 -8.13 0.69
N GLU A 157 15.41 -7.83 -0.20
CA GLU A 157 14.10 -7.28 0.17
C GLU A 157 13.27 -8.31 0.95
N VAL A 158 13.32 -9.59 0.54
CA VAL A 158 12.66 -10.68 1.26
C VAL A 158 13.24 -10.83 2.67
N ASP A 159 14.56 -10.86 2.81
CA ASP A 159 15.23 -10.99 4.12
C ASP A 159 14.89 -9.80 5.02
N THR A 160 14.88 -8.58 4.49
CA THR A 160 14.49 -7.36 5.22
C THR A 160 13.07 -7.44 5.74
N LEU A 161 12.11 -7.81 4.88
CA LEU A 161 10.71 -7.95 5.28
C LEU A 161 10.50 -9.12 6.24
N ALA A 162 11.23 -10.22 6.08
CA ALA A 162 11.14 -11.38 6.98
C ALA A 162 11.50 -11.01 8.43
N ILE A 163 12.52 -10.18 8.63
CA ILE A 163 12.90 -9.66 9.95
C ILE A 163 11.74 -8.85 10.55
N LEU A 164 11.17 -7.90 9.79
CA LEU A 164 10.07 -7.06 10.26
C LEU A 164 8.80 -7.86 10.57
N VAL A 165 8.49 -8.87 9.75
CA VAL A 165 7.37 -9.79 9.98
C VAL A 165 7.59 -10.62 11.26
N ALA A 166 8.80 -11.11 11.52
CA ALA A 166 9.12 -11.84 12.73
C ALA A 166 9.00 -10.98 13.99
N GLU A 167 9.46 -9.74 13.92
CA GLU A 167 9.30 -8.76 15.00
C GLU A 167 7.83 -8.43 15.29
N ALA A 168 7.01 -8.24 14.25
CA ALA A 168 5.58 -8.00 14.39
C ALA A 168 4.87 -9.18 15.07
N LYS A 169 5.15 -10.41 14.65
CA LYS A 169 4.63 -11.63 15.30
C LYS A 169 4.98 -11.70 16.79
N THR A 170 6.22 -11.34 17.14
CA THR A 170 6.69 -11.35 18.54
C THR A 170 5.98 -10.29 19.39
N ARG A 171 5.75 -9.09 18.86
CA ARG A 171 5.01 -8.03 19.57
C ARG A 171 3.57 -8.45 19.83
N ASN A 172 2.89 -8.99 18.83
CA ASN A 172 1.49 -9.41 18.93
C ASN A 172 1.29 -10.51 20.00
N THR A 173 2.22 -11.48 20.08
CA THR A 173 2.18 -12.55 21.09
C THR A 173 2.31 -12.00 22.51
N LYS A 174 3.17 -11.01 22.75
CA LYS A 174 3.33 -10.37 24.06
C LYS A 174 2.07 -9.62 24.49
N THR A 175 1.50 -8.83 23.58
CA THR A 175 0.27 -8.06 23.85
C THR A 175 -0.90 -8.97 24.25
N GLN A 176 -1.01 -10.16 23.63
CA GLN A 176 -2.05 -11.13 23.99
C GLN A 176 -1.81 -11.79 25.35
N GLN A 177 -0.55 -12.01 25.76
CA GLN A 177 -0.22 -12.57 27.05
C GLN A 177 -0.43 -11.60 28.22
N ASP A 178 -0.20 -10.30 27.98
CA ASP A 178 -0.37 -9.25 29.00
C ASP A 178 -1.86 -8.86 29.20
N ALA A 179 -2.74 -9.27 28.27
CA ALA A 179 -4.19 -9.02 28.31
C ALA A 179 -5.03 -10.19 28.89
N ALA A 180 -4.41 -11.32 29.18
CA ALA A 180 -5.06 -12.54 29.71
C ALA A 180 -4.82 -12.73 31.20
#